data_640de288b275c112f3d1d7f6af38a451
#
_entry.id   640de288b275c112f3d1d7f6af38a451
#
_cell.length_a   1.000
_cell.length_b   1.000
_cell.length_c   1.000
_cell.angle_alpha   90.00
_cell.angle_beta   90.00
_cell.angle_gamma   90.00
#
_symmetry.space_group_name_H-M   'P 1'
#
loop_
_entity.id
_entity.type
_entity.pdbx_description
1 polymer ?
#
loop_
_entity_poly.entity_id
_entity_poly.type
_entity_poly.pdbx_seq_one_letter_code
_entity_poly.pdbx_strand_id
1 'polypeptide(L)'
;MPSNPLLTHWQQGHTTLNGWLTIPNSWTAEVMAHAGFDSLTIDAQHGLATDLTTILPMLQAISTTDTVPLVRVAWNDPAEHMRMLDAGAQGIICPMLDTRAETEAFVKACYYPPLGYRSFGPMRASLRTGAGYYPTANAEVITLAMIETAAGYRNLEDIAQTPHLTGLYVGTWDLSLSLGLEKTADFDDPVLLDILQNVLDVAAKNKLVAGVHCDTPENGIKMRKMGFQMVTPLTDTFLLQKAAAEGIRKMKA
;
A
#
# COMPACT_ATOMS: atom_id res chain seq x y z
N MET A 1 22.70 2.91 8.93
CA MET A 1 21.54 3.43 8.21
C MET A 1 20.41 2.43 8.41
N PRO A 2 19.37 2.76 9.08
CA PRO A 2 18.17 1.97 8.99
C PRO A 2 17.38 2.55 7.83
N SER A 3 17.51 2.00 6.69
CA SER A 3 16.59 2.28 5.61
C SER A 3 15.39 1.38 5.79
N ASN A 4 14.19 1.91 5.52
CA ASN A 4 13.03 1.09 5.35
C ASN A 4 13.35 -0.02 4.33
N PRO A 5 13.19 -1.32 4.67
CA PRO A 5 13.61 -2.42 3.80
C PRO A 5 13.00 -2.35 2.40
N LEU A 6 11.74 -1.90 2.28
CA LEU A 6 11.08 -1.75 0.97
C LEU A 6 11.81 -0.73 0.09
N LEU A 7 12.19 0.43 0.65
CA LEU A 7 12.93 1.44 -0.11
C LEU A 7 14.27 0.89 -0.62
N THR A 8 14.95 0.09 0.21
CA THR A 8 16.20 -0.57 -0.17
C THR A 8 15.98 -1.57 -1.31
N HIS A 9 14.97 -2.43 -1.21
CA HIS A 9 14.63 -3.38 -2.26
C HIS A 9 14.30 -2.70 -3.59
N TRP A 10 13.48 -1.64 -3.55
CA TRP A 10 13.11 -0.90 -4.76
C TRP A 10 14.30 -0.17 -5.40
N GLN A 11 15.19 0.41 -4.60
CA GLN A 11 16.43 1.02 -5.11
C GLN A 11 17.37 0.02 -5.78
N GLN A 12 17.32 -1.24 -5.36
CA GLN A 12 18.06 -2.36 -5.97
C GLN A 12 17.33 -2.98 -7.17
N GLY A 13 16.16 -2.47 -7.54
CA GLY A 13 15.36 -3.01 -8.65
C GLY A 13 14.60 -4.30 -8.31
N HIS A 14 14.47 -4.64 -7.03
CA HIS A 14 13.74 -5.82 -6.61
C HIS A 14 12.24 -5.53 -6.50
N THR A 15 11.43 -6.53 -6.86
CA THR A 15 9.98 -6.51 -6.61
C THR A 15 9.71 -7.04 -5.21
N THR A 16 8.81 -6.37 -4.49
CA THR A 16 8.34 -6.76 -3.15
C THR A 16 6.94 -7.33 -3.19
N LEU A 17 6.68 -8.31 -2.31
CA LEU A 17 5.38 -8.94 -2.12
C LEU A 17 4.67 -8.27 -0.93
N ASN A 18 3.52 -7.70 -1.20
CA ASN A 18 2.64 -7.14 -0.19
C ASN A 18 1.44 -8.06 0.05
N GLY A 19 1.12 -8.29 1.31
CA GLY A 19 -0.14 -8.95 1.69
C GLY A 19 -1.16 -7.90 2.14
N TRP A 20 -2.46 -8.23 2.01
CA TRP A 20 -3.56 -7.32 2.32
C TRP A 20 -4.40 -7.87 3.47
N LEU A 21 -4.65 -7.04 4.49
CA LEU A 21 -5.34 -7.42 5.72
C LEU A 21 -6.69 -6.69 5.81
N THR A 22 -7.76 -7.45 5.69
CA THR A 22 -9.15 -6.99 5.82
C THR A 22 -9.81 -7.48 7.10
N ILE A 23 -9.27 -8.55 7.72
CA ILE A 23 -9.76 -9.11 8.97
C ILE A 23 -9.22 -8.28 10.15
N PRO A 24 -10.09 -7.69 10.99
CA PRO A 24 -9.71 -6.77 12.07
C PRO A 24 -9.20 -7.54 13.29
N ASN A 25 -8.10 -8.27 13.14
CA ASN A 25 -7.60 -9.16 14.19
C ASN A 25 -6.07 -9.23 14.19
N SER A 26 -5.46 -9.02 15.36
CA SER A 26 -4.01 -9.06 15.54
C SER A 26 -3.42 -10.45 15.31
N TRP A 27 -4.15 -11.52 15.68
CA TRP A 27 -3.69 -12.89 15.45
C TRP A 27 -3.59 -13.21 13.96
N THR A 28 -4.60 -12.82 13.16
CA THR A 28 -4.52 -12.96 11.70
C THR A 28 -3.36 -12.16 11.12
N ALA A 29 -3.14 -10.93 11.60
CA ALA A 29 -2.03 -10.10 11.16
C ALA A 29 -0.67 -10.74 11.49
N GLU A 30 -0.52 -11.38 12.67
CA GLU A 30 0.69 -12.10 13.07
C GLU A 30 0.94 -13.32 12.19
N VAL A 31 -0.10 -14.15 11.95
CA VAL A 31 -0.01 -15.32 11.04
C VAL A 31 0.44 -14.90 9.65
N MET A 32 -0.13 -13.83 9.11
CA MET A 32 0.25 -13.31 7.79
C MET A 32 1.69 -12.75 7.79
N ALA A 33 2.12 -12.08 8.86
CA ALA A 33 3.48 -11.55 8.98
C ALA A 33 4.55 -12.66 8.95
N HIS A 34 4.24 -13.82 9.53
CA HIS A 34 5.12 -14.99 9.50
C HIS A 34 5.08 -15.79 8.19
N ALA A 35 4.23 -15.41 7.23
CA ALA A 35 4.14 -16.11 5.93
C ALA A 35 5.23 -15.71 4.92
N GLY A 36 6.03 -14.67 5.20
CA GLY A 36 7.17 -14.26 4.37
C GLY A 36 6.86 -13.12 3.38
N PHE A 37 5.86 -12.28 3.68
CA PHE A 37 5.65 -11.03 2.94
C PHE A 37 6.71 -9.98 3.28
N ASP A 38 7.12 -9.18 2.29
CA ASP A 38 7.99 -8.02 2.52
C ASP A 38 7.24 -6.89 3.24
N SER A 39 5.94 -6.77 2.97
CA SER A 39 5.04 -5.82 3.64
C SER A 39 3.64 -6.37 3.82
N LEU A 40 2.94 -5.84 4.80
CA LEU A 40 1.51 -6.06 5.01
C LEU A 40 0.78 -4.72 5.09
N THR A 41 -0.28 -4.57 4.31
CA THR A 41 -1.14 -3.39 4.34
C THR A 41 -2.40 -3.69 5.12
N ILE A 42 -2.62 -2.97 6.21
CA ILE A 42 -3.91 -2.96 6.93
C ILE A 42 -4.85 -2.07 6.14
N ASP A 43 -6.00 -2.61 5.78
CA ASP A 43 -7.01 -1.88 5.02
C ASP A 43 -8.01 -1.21 5.97
N ALA A 44 -7.86 0.12 6.16
CA ALA A 44 -8.79 0.91 6.96
C ALA A 44 -9.95 1.52 6.14
N GLN A 45 -9.97 1.32 4.81
CA GLN A 45 -11.02 1.81 3.93
C GLN A 45 -12.15 0.78 3.75
N HIS A 46 -11.82 -0.41 3.28
CA HIS A 46 -12.79 -1.48 2.99
C HIS A 46 -12.62 -2.70 3.90
N GLY A 47 -11.50 -2.79 4.61
CA GLY A 47 -11.33 -3.75 5.69
C GLY A 47 -12.20 -3.38 6.90
N LEU A 48 -12.30 -4.30 7.87
CA LEU A 48 -13.12 -4.06 9.07
C LEU A 48 -12.31 -3.44 10.23
N ALA A 49 -11.03 -3.12 10.01
CA ALA A 49 -10.17 -2.41 10.96
C ALA A 49 -10.25 -0.90 10.72
N THR A 50 -11.21 -0.23 11.35
CA THR A 50 -11.56 1.18 11.06
C THR A 50 -11.04 2.20 12.07
N ASP A 51 -10.43 1.75 13.16
CA ASP A 51 -9.96 2.63 14.23
C ASP A 51 -8.66 2.13 14.88
N LEU A 52 -8.02 3.00 15.68
CA LEU A 52 -6.78 2.68 16.38
C LEU A 52 -6.90 1.54 17.39
N THR A 53 -8.07 1.28 17.94
CA THR A 53 -8.23 0.17 18.91
C THR A 53 -8.04 -1.18 18.25
N THR A 54 -8.31 -1.25 16.96
CA THR A 54 -8.14 -2.43 16.12
C THR A 54 -6.79 -2.42 15.38
N ILE A 55 -6.45 -1.27 14.75
CA ILE A 55 -5.24 -1.16 13.92
C ILE A 55 -3.96 -1.25 14.75
N LEU A 56 -3.92 -0.64 15.95
CA LEU A 56 -2.72 -0.65 16.78
C LEU A 56 -2.27 -2.07 17.18
N PRO A 57 -3.13 -2.97 17.68
CA PRO A 57 -2.75 -4.36 17.93
C PRO A 57 -2.27 -5.11 16.68
N MET A 58 -2.85 -4.82 15.49
CA MET A 58 -2.40 -5.41 14.23
C MET A 58 -0.99 -4.91 13.86
N LEU A 59 -0.71 -3.61 14.00
CA LEU A 59 0.64 -3.04 13.80
C LEU A 59 1.66 -3.62 14.79
N GLN A 60 1.24 -3.91 16.04
CA GLN A 60 2.09 -4.57 17.04
C GLN A 60 2.41 -6.00 16.61
N ALA A 61 1.41 -6.75 16.15
CA ALA A 61 1.56 -8.13 15.68
C ALA A 61 2.51 -8.20 14.47
N ILE A 62 2.35 -7.35 13.46
CA ILE A 62 3.25 -7.30 12.30
C ILE A 62 4.69 -7.01 12.73
N SER A 63 4.88 -6.14 13.74
CA SER A 63 6.20 -5.76 14.25
C SER A 63 6.95 -6.87 15.01
N THR A 64 6.37 -8.08 15.15
CA THR A 64 7.07 -9.26 15.67
C THR A 64 8.01 -9.89 14.64
N THR A 65 7.94 -9.43 13.40
CA THR A 65 8.78 -9.86 12.26
C THR A 65 9.44 -8.66 11.59
N ASP A 66 10.24 -8.90 10.55
CA ASP A 66 10.84 -7.85 9.72
C ASP A 66 9.87 -7.32 8.64
N THR A 67 8.64 -7.84 8.57
CA THR A 67 7.61 -7.38 7.62
C THR A 67 7.25 -5.91 7.85
N VAL A 68 7.25 -5.11 6.79
CA VAL A 68 6.98 -3.67 6.87
C VAL A 68 5.48 -3.41 6.96
N PRO A 69 4.98 -2.78 8.06
CA PRO A 69 3.55 -2.45 8.21
C PRO A 69 3.19 -1.19 7.42
N LEU A 70 2.23 -1.31 6.52
CA LEU A 70 1.60 -0.22 5.80
C LEU A 70 0.12 -0.11 6.21
N VAL A 71 -0.48 1.05 5.98
CA VAL A 71 -1.93 1.25 6.17
C VAL A 71 -2.50 1.91 4.92
N ARG A 72 -3.56 1.33 4.34
CA ARG A 72 -4.45 2.06 3.45
C ARG A 72 -5.46 2.78 4.33
N VAL A 73 -5.41 4.11 4.35
CA VAL A 73 -6.33 4.95 5.12
C VAL A 73 -7.71 4.98 4.49
N ALA A 74 -8.73 5.36 5.28
CA ALA A 74 -10.10 5.43 4.79
C ALA A 74 -10.30 6.54 3.75
N TRP A 75 -9.62 7.66 3.93
CA TRP A 75 -9.71 8.84 3.05
C TRP A 75 -8.46 9.70 3.19
N ASN A 76 -8.34 10.74 2.35
CA ASN A 76 -7.28 11.73 2.44
C ASN A 76 -7.53 12.71 3.61
N ASP A 77 -7.39 12.22 4.83
CA ASP A 77 -7.50 13.00 6.07
C ASP A 77 -6.11 13.13 6.73
N PRO A 78 -5.55 14.35 6.85
CA PRO A 78 -4.24 14.55 7.47
C PRO A 78 -4.15 14.06 8.90
N ALA A 79 -5.23 14.11 9.68
CA ALA A 79 -5.25 13.61 11.05
C ALA A 79 -5.12 12.08 11.09
N GLU A 80 -5.74 11.39 10.15
CA GLU A 80 -5.61 9.93 10.01
C GLU A 80 -4.20 9.54 9.59
N HIS A 81 -3.62 10.19 8.58
CA HIS A 81 -2.24 9.93 8.15
C HIS A 81 -1.24 10.05 9.30
N MET A 82 -1.28 11.16 10.04
CA MET A 82 -0.39 11.40 11.18
C MET A 82 -0.58 10.35 12.26
N ARG A 83 -1.83 10.00 12.57
CA ARG A 83 -2.17 9.03 13.62
C ARG A 83 -1.69 7.62 13.29
N MET A 84 -1.83 7.17 12.04
CA MET A 84 -1.34 5.85 11.60
C MET A 84 0.19 5.79 11.65
N LEU A 85 0.87 6.84 11.21
CA LEU A 85 2.33 6.92 11.28
C LEU A 85 2.84 6.97 12.72
N ASP A 86 2.16 7.69 13.64
CA ASP A 86 2.52 7.73 15.06
C ASP A 86 2.28 6.39 15.77
N ALA A 87 1.27 5.63 15.32
CA ALA A 87 0.99 4.27 15.76
C ALA A 87 2.01 3.25 15.23
N GLY A 88 2.87 3.61 14.29
CA GLY A 88 3.99 2.80 13.84
C GLY A 88 3.82 2.19 12.45
N ALA A 89 2.85 2.62 11.65
CA ALA A 89 2.87 2.37 10.22
C ALA A 89 4.13 3.01 9.60
N GLN A 90 4.76 2.33 8.66
CA GLN A 90 5.96 2.82 7.98
C GLN A 90 5.65 3.43 6.61
N GLY A 91 4.39 3.37 6.20
CA GLY A 91 3.90 4.03 5.01
C GLY A 91 2.38 4.03 4.95
N ILE A 92 1.89 4.93 4.11
CA ILE A 92 0.47 5.16 3.87
C ILE A 92 0.18 4.94 2.39
N ILE A 93 -0.88 4.19 2.10
CA ILE A 93 -1.54 4.15 0.80
C ILE A 93 -2.78 5.04 0.92
N CYS A 94 -2.82 6.14 0.17
CA CYS A 94 -3.94 7.08 0.20
C CYS A 94 -4.86 6.84 -1.00
N PRO A 95 -6.13 6.44 -0.77
CA PRO A 95 -7.09 6.16 -1.83
C PRO A 95 -7.64 7.44 -2.46
N MET A 96 -8.30 7.31 -3.63
CA MET A 96 -9.15 8.31 -4.27
C MET A 96 -8.45 9.67 -4.52
N LEU A 97 -7.17 9.65 -4.87
CA LEU A 97 -6.42 10.86 -5.22
C LEU A 97 -6.59 11.19 -6.71
N ASP A 98 -7.31 12.25 -6.99
CA ASP A 98 -7.67 12.66 -8.35
C ASP A 98 -6.79 13.79 -8.91
N THR A 99 -6.12 14.54 -8.03
CA THR A 99 -5.33 15.71 -8.43
C THR A 99 -3.97 15.77 -7.73
N ARG A 100 -3.04 16.51 -8.37
CA ARG A 100 -1.75 16.83 -7.74
C ARG A 100 -1.92 17.58 -6.41
N ALA A 101 -2.86 18.50 -6.32
CA ALA A 101 -3.08 19.28 -5.09
C ALA A 101 -3.49 18.37 -3.90
N GLU A 102 -4.37 17.41 -4.13
CA GLU A 102 -4.75 16.41 -3.13
C GLU A 102 -3.55 15.53 -2.75
N THR A 103 -2.77 15.11 -3.73
CA THR A 103 -1.56 14.30 -3.51
C THR A 103 -0.50 15.08 -2.72
N GLU A 104 -0.29 16.38 -3.02
CA GLU A 104 0.59 17.22 -2.23
C GLU A 104 0.10 17.41 -0.78
N ALA A 105 -1.20 17.55 -0.56
CA ALA A 105 -1.77 17.65 0.79
C ALA A 105 -1.51 16.36 1.58
N PHE A 106 -1.76 15.20 0.97
CA PHE A 106 -1.44 13.87 1.51
C PHE A 106 0.04 13.76 1.89
N VAL A 107 0.93 13.99 0.94
CA VAL A 107 2.38 13.86 1.15
C VAL A 107 2.84 14.78 2.28
N LYS A 108 2.44 16.07 2.27
CA LYS A 108 2.82 17.04 3.29
C LYS A 108 2.33 16.66 4.70
N ALA A 109 1.19 15.96 4.81
CA ALA A 109 0.70 15.45 6.09
C ALA A 109 1.56 14.30 6.65
N CYS A 110 2.25 13.55 5.78
CA CYS A 110 3.10 12.43 6.19
C CYS A 110 4.52 12.84 6.59
N TYR A 111 4.99 14.02 6.17
CA TYR A 111 6.36 14.48 6.37
C TYR A 111 6.46 15.57 7.46
N TYR A 112 7.50 15.48 8.26
CA TYR A 112 7.86 16.55 9.20
C TYR A 112 8.44 17.77 8.47
N PRO A 113 8.35 18.98 9.08
CA PRO A 113 9.04 20.15 8.56
C PRO A 113 10.54 19.89 8.30
N PRO A 114 11.15 20.46 7.25
CA PRO A 114 10.57 21.46 6.33
C PRO A 114 9.82 20.88 5.13
N LEU A 115 9.74 19.54 4.97
CA LEU A 115 9.14 18.89 3.81
C LEU A 115 7.60 18.86 3.87
N GLY A 116 7.05 18.88 5.08
CA GLY A 116 5.61 18.86 5.33
C GLY A 116 5.23 19.57 6.62
N TYR A 117 4.04 19.21 7.14
CA TYR A 117 3.49 19.79 8.37
C TYR A 117 3.04 18.73 9.39
N ARG A 118 3.53 17.48 9.27
CA ARG A 118 3.23 16.43 10.25
C ARG A 118 3.54 16.93 11.66
N SER A 119 2.56 16.82 12.55
CA SER A 119 2.74 17.13 13.96
C SER A 119 3.65 16.12 14.65
N PHE A 120 4.49 16.57 15.57
CA PHE A 120 5.44 15.69 16.27
C PHE A 120 4.79 15.01 17.47
N GLY A 121 4.54 13.71 17.36
CA GLY A 121 3.99 12.88 18.42
C GLY A 121 4.19 11.37 18.16
N PRO A 122 5.41 10.92 17.74
CA PRO A 122 5.63 9.55 17.31
C PRO A 122 5.73 8.56 18.47
N MET A 123 4.69 8.48 19.31
CA MET A 123 4.71 7.74 20.58
C MET A 123 5.16 6.29 20.42
N ARG A 124 4.56 5.55 19.47
CA ARG A 124 4.96 4.17 19.23
C ARG A 124 6.03 4.04 18.15
N ALA A 125 5.95 4.85 17.09
CA ALA A 125 6.92 4.80 16.00
C ALA A 125 8.38 4.95 16.48
N SER A 126 8.61 5.80 17.50
CA SER A 126 9.93 6.01 18.10
C SER A 126 10.46 4.81 18.90
N LEU A 127 9.62 3.85 19.30
CA LEU A 127 10.09 2.68 20.06
C LEU A 127 11.00 1.78 19.21
N ARG A 128 10.85 1.81 17.89
CA ARG A 128 11.64 0.98 16.97
C ARG A 128 13.09 1.47 16.82
N THR A 129 13.29 2.78 16.78
CA THR A 129 14.60 3.40 16.51
C THR A 129 15.06 4.35 17.61
N GLY A 130 14.27 4.51 18.69
CA GLY A 130 14.60 5.40 19.80
C GLY A 130 14.80 6.85 19.35
N ALA A 131 15.82 7.50 19.87
CA ALA A 131 16.17 8.88 19.52
C ALA A 131 16.53 9.08 18.03
N GLY A 132 16.82 8.01 17.31
CA GLY A 132 17.09 8.02 15.86
C GLY A 132 15.87 8.18 14.98
N TYR A 133 14.63 8.08 15.51
CA TYR A 133 13.41 8.13 14.70
C TYR A 133 13.25 9.45 13.95
N TYR A 134 13.22 10.57 14.66
CA TYR A 134 12.94 11.88 14.05
C TYR A 134 13.93 12.27 12.96
N PRO A 135 15.26 12.12 13.14
CA PRO A 135 16.23 12.46 12.10
C PRO A 135 16.09 11.67 10.80
N THR A 136 15.54 10.46 10.86
CA THR A 136 15.41 9.58 9.69
C THR A 136 14.00 9.47 9.15
N ALA A 137 12.98 9.88 9.90
CA ALA A 137 11.58 9.67 9.59
C ALA A 137 11.18 10.15 8.18
N ASN A 138 11.63 11.34 7.76
CA ASN A 138 11.36 11.88 6.43
C ASN A 138 12.05 11.08 5.30
N ALA A 139 13.11 10.35 5.60
CA ALA A 139 13.81 9.53 4.62
C ALA A 139 13.26 8.09 4.55
N GLU A 140 12.46 7.68 5.54
CA GLU A 140 12.00 6.30 5.68
C GLU A 140 10.50 6.12 5.45
N VAL A 141 9.69 7.19 5.55
CA VAL A 141 8.25 7.12 5.33
C VAL A 141 7.93 6.84 3.87
N ILE A 142 7.00 5.91 3.63
CA ILE A 142 6.50 5.56 2.31
C ILE A 142 5.14 6.23 2.11
N THR A 143 4.99 6.96 0.99
CA THR A 143 3.74 7.58 0.56
C THR A 143 3.35 7.04 -0.82
N LEU A 144 2.24 6.33 -0.90
CA LEU A 144 1.74 5.76 -2.15
C LEU A 144 0.40 6.41 -2.50
N ALA A 145 0.36 7.09 -3.65
CA ALA A 145 -0.87 7.66 -4.20
C ALA A 145 -1.62 6.56 -4.94
N MET A 146 -2.87 6.28 -4.54
CA MET A 146 -3.66 5.26 -5.20
C MET A 146 -4.35 5.82 -6.44
N ILE A 147 -4.07 5.23 -7.58
CA ILE A 147 -4.64 5.55 -8.89
C ILE A 147 -5.75 4.54 -9.17
N GLU A 148 -6.99 4.99 -8.99
CA GLU A 148 -8.15 4.09 -9.03
C GLU A 148 -9.41 4.73 -9.61
N THR A 149 -9.31 5.97 -10.08
CA THR A 149 -10.39 6.69 -10.73
C THR A 149 -10.02 7.14 -12.15
N ALA A 150 -11.01 7.34 -13.00
CA ALA A 150 -10.81 7.92 -14.33
C ALA A 150 -10.25 9.36 -14.24
N ALA A 151 -10.55 10.10 -13.17
CA ALA A 151 -10.01 11.44 -12.94
C ALA A 151 -8.53 11.37 -12.55
N GLY A 152 -8.18 10.52 -11.57
CA GLY A 152 -6.79 10.30 -11.17
C GLY A 152 -5.93 9.79 -12.32
N TYR A 153 -6.47 8.86 -13.13
CA TYR A 153 -5.76 8.37 -14.31
C TYR A 153 -5.54 9.46 -15.37
N ARG A 154 -6.51 10.33 -15.62
CA ARG A 154 -6.32 11.48 -16.54
C ARG A 154 -5.28 12.47 -16.04
N ASN A 155 -5.14 12.62 -14.73
CA ASN A 155 -4.19 13.54 -14.09
C ASN A 155 -2.88 12.84 -13.66
N LEU A 156 -2.64 11.62 -14.12
CA LEU A 156 -1.54 10.75 -13.69
C LEU A 156 -0.17 11.43 -13.76
N GLU A 157 0.13 12.14 -14.85
CA GLU A 157 1.39 12.85 -15.05
C GLU A 157 1.59 13.98 -14.02
N ASP A 158 0.53 14.72 -13.71
CA ASP A 158 0.60 15.80 -12.72
C ASP A 158 0.73 15.24 -11.29
N ILE A 159 -0.01 14.19 -10.97
CA ILE A 159 0.08 13.47 -9.69
C ILE A 159 1.51 12.95 -9.49
N ALA A 160 2.08 12.32 -10.50
CA ALA A 160 3.43 11.76 -10.45
C ALA A 160 4.54 12.80 -10.23
N GLN A 161 4.29 14.07 -10.53
CA GLN A 161 5.24 15.18 -10.28
C GLN A 161 5.15 15.75 -8.86
N THR A 162 4.36 15.12 -7.96
CA THR A 162 4.25 15.57 -6.57
C THR A 162 5.60 15.40 -5.85
N PRO A 163 6.14 16.47 -5.26
CA PRO A 163 7.40 16.39 -4.53
C PRO A 163 7.32 15.40 -3.36
N HIS A 164 8.36 14.59 -3.18
CA HIS A 164 8.48 13.61 -2.09
C HIS A 164 7.44 12.47 -2.10
N LEU A 165 6.63 12.33 -3.15
CA LEU A 165 5.83 11.12 -3.35
C LEU A 165 6.76 9.92 -3.56
N THR A 166 6.52 8.81 -2.86
CA THR A 166 7.33 7.60 -3.01
C THR A 166 6.93 6.79 -4.24
N GLY A 167 5.62 6.68 -4.50
CA GLY A 167 5.15 5.87 -5.61
C GLY A 167 3.67 6.01 -5.92
N LEU A 168 3.28 5.36 -7.01
CA LEU A 168 1.90 5.18 -7.46
C LEU A 168 1.45 3.76 -7.11
N TYR A 169 0.21 3.60 -6.67
CA TYR A 169 -0.37 2.29 -6.38
C TYR A 169 -1.68 2.13 -7.13
N VAL A 170 -1.81 1.11 -7.98
CA VAL A 170 -3.00 0.94 -8.82
C VAL A 170 -4.05 0.10 -8.10
N GLY A 171 -5.24 0.68 -7.89
CA GLY A 171 -6.45 0.01 -7.47
C GLY A 171 -7.22 -0.49 -8.70
N THR A 172 -6.92 -1.70 -9.16
CA THR A 172 -7.38 -2.21 -10.45
C THR A 172 -8.89 -2.39 -10.56
N TRP A 173 -9.57 -2.73 -9.45
CA TRP A 173 -11.02 -2.88 -9.41
C TRP A 173 -11.73 -1.56 -9.65
N ASP A 174 -11.47 -0.57 -8.79
CA ASP A 174 -12.09 0.75 -8.89
C ASP A 174 -11.71 1.48 -10.18
N LEU A 175 -10.45 1.34 -10.62
CA LEU A 175 -10.00 1.93 -11.87
C LEU A 175 -10.78 1.36 -13.06
N SER A 176 -10.95 0.04 -13.13
CA SER A 176 -11.72 -0.60 -14.19
C SER A 176 -13.18 -0.14 -14.20
N LEU A 177 -13.82 -0.08 -13.02
CA LEU A 177 -15.18 0.40 -12.87
C LEU A 177 -15.31 1.87 -13.28
N SER A 178 -14.39 2.72 -12.82
CA SER A 178 -14.40 4.16 -13.09
C SER A 178 -14.16 4.50 -14.57
N LEU A 179 -13.38 3.67 -15.25
CA LEU A 179 -13.13 3.78 -16.69
C LEU A 179 -14.22 3.14 -17.55
N GLY A 180 -15.16 2.41 -16.94
CA GLY A 180 -16.23 1.73 -17.65
C GLY A 180 -15.74 0.54 -18.50
N LEU A 181 -14.70 -0.18 -18.04
CA LEU A 181 -14.23 -1.37 -18.72
C LEU A 181 -15.29 -2.48 -18.64
N GLU A 182 -15.40 -3.29 -19.70
CA GLU A 182 -16.39 -4.38 -19.78
C GLU A 182 -16.20 -5.41 -18.66
N LYS A 183 -14.94 -5.66 -18.31
CA LYS A 183 -14.57 -6.56 -17.21
C LYS A 183 -13.73 -5.84 -16.16
N THR A 184 -14.09 -6.04 -14.92
CA THR A 184 -13.39 -5.43 -13.79
C THR A 184 -12.14 -6.24 -13.44
N ALA A 185 -11.00 -5.57 -13.36
CA ALA A 185 -9.70 -6.14 -12.99
C ALA A 185 -9.33 -7.42 -13.80
N ASP A 186 -9.68 -7.46 -15.08
CA ASP A 186 -9.29 -8.56 -15.98
C ASP A 186 -7.85 -8.33 -16.47
N PHE A 187 -6.91 -9.01 -15.85
CA PHE A 187 -5.49 -8.92 -16.20
C PHE A 187 -5.12 -9.59 -17.55
N ASP A 188 -6.08 -10.09 -18.29
CA ASP A 188 -5.93 -10.55 -19.69
C ASP A 188 -6.54 -9.55 -20.68
N ASP A 189 -7.25 -8.54 -20.21
CA ASP A 189 -7.78 -7.46 -21.04
C ASP A 189 -6.64 -6.54 -21.53
N PRO A 190 -6.42 -6.44 -22.86
CA PRO A 190 -5.38 -5.59 -23.41
C PRO A 190 -5.57 -4.10 -23.05
N VAL A 191 -6.82 -3.64 -22.86
CA VAL A 191 -7.09 -2.25 -22.48
C VAL A 191 -6.58 -1.97 -21.07
N LEU A 192 -6.86 -2.87 -20.12
CA LEU A 192 -6.30 -2.74 -18.76
C LEU A 192 -4.78 -2.83 -18.78
N LEU A 193 -4.20 -3.73 -19.56
CA LEU A 193 -2.74 -3.88 -19.65
C LEU A 193 -2.06 -2.62 -20.22
N ASP A 194 -2.66 -1.97 -21.23
CA ASP A 194 -2.16 -0.70 -21.76
C ASP A 194 -2.22 0.43 -20.71
N ILE A 195 -3.29 0.49 -19.92
CA ILE A 195 -3.42 1.43 -18.81
C ILE A 195 -2.32 1.18 -17.76
N LEU A 196 -2.11 -0.07 -17.38
CA LEU A 196 -1.08 -0.45 -16.40
C LEU A 196 0.33 -0.14 -16.93
N GLN A 197 0.59 -0.34 -18.23
CA GLN A 197 1.86 0.02 -18.85
C GLN A 197 2.08 1.54 -18.80
N ASN A 198 1.06 2.35 -19.10
CA ASN A 198 1.16 3.80 -18.99
C ASN A 198 1.49 4.25 -17.55
N VAL A 199 0.90 3.62 -16.52
CA VAL A 199 1.26 3.92 -15.12
C VAL A 199 2.72 3.59 -14.84
N LEU A 200 3.23 2.45 -15.33
CA LEU A 200 4.64 2.07 -15.21
C LEU A 200 5.57 3.11 -15.87
N ASP A 201 5.23 3.54 -17.09
CA ASP A 201 6.04 4.50 -17.86
C ASP A 201 6.10 5.85 -17.15
N VAL A 202 4.96 6.34 -16.63
CA VAL A 202 4.88 7.59 -15.88
C VAL A 202 5.62 7.48 -14.55
N ALA A 203 5.49 6.37 -13.82
CA ALA A 203 6.22 6.13 -12.59
C ALA A 203 7.74 6.13 -12.85
N ALA A 204 8.21 5.40 -13.86
CA ALA A 204 9.62 5.33 -14.23
C ALA A 204 10.19 6.70 -14.62
N LYS A 205 9.47 7.47 -15.43
CA LYS A 205 9.83 8.84 -15.85
C LYS A 205 10.05 9.77 -14.64
N ASN A 206 9.25 9.61 -13.59
CA ASN A 206 9.29 10.43 -12.39
C ASN A 206 10.10 9.78 -11.24
N LYS A 207 10.75 8.63 -11.48
CA LYS A 207 11.54 7.88 -10.48
C LYS A 207 10.70 7.43 -9.28
N LEU A 208 9.44 7.13 -9.51
CA LEU A 208 8.50 6.63 -8.52
C LEU A 208 8.44 5.10 -8.58
N VAL A 209 8.11 4.50 -7.44
CA VAL A 209 7.74 3.08 -7.35
C VAL A 209 6.36 2.88 -7.95
N ALA A 210 6.15 1.80 -8.68
CA ALA A 210 4.84 1.38 -9.14
C ALA A 210 4.38 0.14 -8.37
N GLY A 211 3.26 0.27 -7.67
CA GLY A 211 2.56 -0.82 -6.97
C GLY A 211 1.24 -1.16 -7.64
N VAL A 212 0.76 -2.40 -7.47
CA VAL A 212 -0.52 -2.85 -8.04
C VAL A 212 -1.21 -3.87 -7.15
N HIS A 213 -2.53 -3.72 -7.01
CA HIS A 213 -3.38 -4.74 -6.40
C HIS A 213 -3.76 -5.80 -7.43
N CYS A 214 -3.56 -7.07 -7.08
CA CYS A 214 -3.86 -8.24 -7.91
C CYS A 214 -4.72 -9.21 -7.11
N ASP A 215 -5.47 -10.09 -7.80
CA ASP A 215 -6.39 -11.02 -7.12
C ASP A 215 -5.77 -12.39 -6.87
N THR A 216 -4.73 -12.73 -7.60
CA THR A 216 -4.14 -14.08 -7.59
C THR A 216 -2.62 -14.03 -7.68
N PRO A 217 -1.93 -15.10 -7.21
CA PRO A 217 -0.48 -15.24 -7.44
C PRO A 217 -0.08 -15.20 -8.90
N GLU A 218 -0.92 -15.74 -9.79
CA GLU A 218 -0.69 -15.78 -11.24
C GLU A 218 -0.65 -14.35 -11.81
N ASN A 219 -1.64 -13.52 -11.44
CA ASN A 219 -1.67 -12.11 -11.81
C ASN A 219 -0.50 -11.34 -11.19
N GLY A 220 -0.16 -11.62 -9.92
CA GLY A 220 1.02 -11.04 -9.28
C GLY A 220 2.32 -11.34 -10.02
N ILE A 221 2.51 -12.59 -10.49
CA ILE A 221 3.65 -12.99 -11.31
C ILE A 221 3.65 -12.23 -12.65
N LYS A 222 2.47 -12.06 -13.28
CA LYS A 222 2.31 -11.30 -14.53
C LYS A 222 2.70 -9.84 -14.33
N MET A 223 2.21 -9.19 -13.28
CA MET A 223 2.50 -7.78 -12.96
C MET A 223 3.99 -7.57 -12.61
N ARG A 224 4.58 -8.50 -11.86
CA ARG A 224 6.04 -8.48 -11.61
C ARG A 224 6.85 -8.54 -12.90
N LYS A 225 6.48 -9.42 -13.83
CA LYS A 225 7.15 -9.53 -15.14
C LYS A 225 6.95 -8.28 -16.00
N MET A 226 5.83 -7.58 -15.83
CA MET A 226 5.53 -6.32 -16.51
C MET A 226 6.39 -5.16 -15.99
N GLY A 227 6.89 -5.25 -14.72
CA GLY A 227 7.80 -4.25 -14.14
C GLY A 227 7.31 -3.60 -12.86
N PHE A 228 6.16 -4.02 -12.31
CA PHE A 228 5.70 -3.51 -11.01
C PHE A 228 6.66 -3.90 -9.89
N GLN A 229 7.03 -2.93 -9.07
CA GLN A 229 7.98 -3.10 -7.98
C GLN A 229 7.32 -3.48 -6.64
N MET A 230 5.99 -3.31 -6.52
CA MET A 230 5.21 -3.79 -5.40
C MET A 230 3.96 -4.50 -5.95
N VAL A 231 3.79 -5.77 -5.63
CA VAL A 231 2.62 -6.55 -6.06
C VAL A 231 1.86 -7.08 -4.86
N THR A 232 0.52 -6.97 -4.90
CA THR A 232 -0.37 -7.40 -3.82
C THR A 232 -1.33 -8.50 -4.32
N PRO A 233 -0.87 -9.76 -4.34
CA PRO A 233 -1.64 -10.86 -4.92
C PRO A 233 -2.55 -11.60 -3.93
N LEU A 234 -2.45 -11.31 -2.63
CA LEU A 234 -3.07 -12.12 -1.59
C LEU A 234 -3.73 -11.25 -0.51
N THR A 235 -5.01 -11.55 -0.24
CA THR A 235 -5.80 -10.95 0.84
C THR A 235 -6.18 -12.02 1.85
N ASP A 236 -6.05 -11.75 3.14
CA ASP A 236 -6.29 -12.68 4.24
C ASP A 236 -7.69 -13.34 4.18
N THR A 237 -8.74 -12.57 3.93
CA THR A 237 -10.12 -13.09 3.80
C THR A 237 -10.24 -14.09 2.66
N PHE A 238 -9.68 -13.79 1.49
CA PHE A 238 -9.76 -14.68 0.32
C PHE A 238 -8.94 -15.95 0.51
N LEU A 239 -7.76 -15.82 1.15
CA LEU A 239 -6.96 -17.00 1.52
C LEU A 239 -7.74 -17.96 2.42
N LEU A 240 -8.37 -17.43 3.48
CA LEU A 240 -9.17 -18.21 4.41
C LEU A 240 -10.37 -18.86 3.73
N GLN A 241 -11.14 -18.09 2.94
CA GLN A 241 -12.29 -18.59 2.20
C GLN A 241 -11.91 -19.71 1.23
N LYS A 242 -10.84 -19.51 0.45
CA LYS A 242 -10.36 -20.49 -0.53
C LYS A 242 -9.92 -21.79 0.14
N ALA A 243 -9.12 -21.71 1.21
CA ALA A 243 -8.65 -22.89 1.94
C ALA A 243 -9.81 -23.67 2.58
N ALA A 244 -10.76 -22.97 3.21
CA ALA A 244 -11.94 -23.61 3.81
C ALA A 244 -12.83 -24.28 2.75
N ALA A 245 -13.12 -23.59 1.65
CA ALA A 245 -13.94 -24.14 0.57
C ALA A 245 -13.29 -25.38 -0.08
N GLU A 246 -11.96 -25.35 -0.28
CA GLU A 246 -11.22 -26.48 -0.82
C GLU A 246 -11.26 -27.68 0.13
N GLY A 247 -11.06 -27.46 1.43
CA GLY A 247 -11.15 -28.52 2.44
C GLY A 247 -12.53 -29.17 2.46
N ILE A 248 -13.61 -28.35 2.46
CA ILE A 248 -14.99 -28.86 2.44
C ILE A 248 -15.26 -29.66 1.14
N ARG A 249 -14.82 -29.15 -0.01
CA ARG A 249 -14.99 -29.86 -1.29
C ARG A 249 -14.32 -31.22 -1.27
N LYS A 250 -13.09 -31.34 -0.75
CA LYS A 250 -12.36 -32.59 -0.60
C LYS A 250 -13.08 -33.58 0.33
N MET A 251 -13.71 -33.11 1.42
CA MET A 251 -14.45 -33.94 2.36
C MET A 251 -15.81 -34.44 1.82
N LYS A 252 -16.39 -33.74 0.84
CA LYS A 252 -17.68 -34.08 0.22
C LYS A 252 -17.54 -34.90 -1.08
N ALA A 253 -16.32 -35.03 -1.59
CA ALA A 253 -16.02 -35.85 -2.77
C ALA A 253 -15.87 -37.32 -2.41
#